data_6880583c282fd8c9681443346df8cace
#
_entry.id   6880583c282fd8c9681443346df8cace
#
_cell.length_a   1.000
_cell.length_b   1.000
_cell.length_c   1.000
_cell.angle_alpha   90.00
_cell.angle_beta   90.00
_cell.angle_gamma   90.00
#
_symmetry.space_group_name_H-M   'P 1'
#
loop_
_entity.id
_entity.type
_entity.pdbx_description
1 polymer ?
#
loop_
_entity_poly.entity_id
_entity_poly.type
_entity_poly.pdbx_seq_one_letter_code
_entity_poly.pdbx_strand_id
1 'polypeptide(L)'
;MKYDVVKQSLEEFVIANWTLTPTSSIQFDNVAFNSDLFSEYVQFTVRFGDALKRSLSAKCYRQLGLAILTVKTRPNQGSDRKLKLARAASEMLLNAKVLAAPPLIAPVVNMREPDLFDDTRDRDGFVMAQVSCPFYYDLEY
;
A
#
# COMPACT_ATOMS: atom_id res chain seq x y z
N MET A 1 13.22 -14.59 -2.20
CA MET A 1 12.48 -13.91 -1.10
C MET A 1 11.01 -13.64 -1.43
N LYS A 2 10.52 -14.14 -2.54
CA LYS A 2 9.11 -14.09 -2.99
C LYS A 2 8.54 -12.67 -3.10
N TYR A 3 9.37 -11.71 -3.53
CA TYR A 3 8.97 -10.30 -3.63
C TYR A 3 7.77 -10.09 -4.55
N ASP A 4 7.78 -10.73 -5.70
CA ASP A 4 6.71 -10.65 -6.70
C ASP A 4 5.38 -11.16 -6.15
N VAL A 5 5.40 -12.29 -5.46
CA VAL A 5 4.20 -12.91 -4.89
C VAL A 5 3.65 -12.05 -3.75
N VAL A 6 4.53 -11.53 -2.89
CA VAL A 6 4.13 -10.65 -1.78
C VAL A 6 3.55 -9.33 -2.31
N LYS A 7 4.20 -8.72 -3.30
CA LYS A 7 3.69 -7.50 -3.94
C LYS A 7 2.31 -7.73 -4.54
N GLN A 8 2.13 -8.82 -5.26
CA GLN A 8 0.83 -9.16 -5.84
C GLN A 8 -0.24 -9.37 -4.77
N SER A 9 0.10 -10.04 -3.68
CA SER A 9 -0.82 -10.25 -2.56
C SER A 9 -1.28 -8.93 -1.94
N LEU A 10 -0.36 -7.99 -1.76
CA LEU A 10 -0.67 -6.66 -1.24
C LEU A 10 -1.56 -5.86 -2.19
N GLU A 11 -1.27 -5.91 -3.49
CA GLU A 11 -2.10 -5.24 -4.50
C GLU A 11 -3.51 -5.82 -4.53
N GLU A 12 -3.67 -7.12 -4.46
CA GLU A 12 -4.98 -7.77 -4.40
C GLU A 12 -5.73 -7.43 -3.11
N PHE A 13 -5.03 -7.33 -1.99
CA PHE A 13 -5.61 -6.88 -0.73
C PHE A 13 -6.20 -5.47 -0.85
N VAL A 14 -5.47 -4.55 -1.47
CA VAL A 14 -5.95 -3.18 -1.70
C VAL A 14 -7.18 -3.18 -2.60
N ILE A 15 -7.16 -3.94 -3.69
CA ILE A 15 -8.32 -4.04 -4.59
C ILE A 15 -9.55 -4.56 -3.84
N ALA A 16 -9.38 -5.57 -3.00
CA ALA A 16 -10.49 -6.19 -2.28
C ALA A 16 -11.06 -5.31 -1.16
N ASN A 17 -10.24 -4.45 -0.56
CA ASN A 17 -10.62 -3.71 0.65
C ASN A 17 -10.81 -2.20 0.44
N TRP A 18 -10.30 -1.65 -0.65
CA TRP A 18 -10.47 -0.23 -0.96
C TRP A 18 -11.80 -0.01 -1.68
N THR A 19 -12.74 0.66 -1.01
CA THR A 19 -14.12 0.81 -1.51
C THR A 19 -14.55 2.26 -1.74
N LEU A 20 -13.75 3.24 -1.30
CA LEU A 20 -14.13 4.65 -1.36
C LEU A 20 -13.98 5.26 -2.76
N THR A 21 -13.17 4.66 -3.60
CA THR A 21 -13.04 5.06 -5.01
C THR A 21 -13.11 3.80 -5.89
N PRO A 22 -13.49 3.92 -7.18
CA PRO A 22 -13.54 2.76 -8.07
C PRO A 22 -12.17 2.08 -8.19
N THR A 23 -12.17 0.77 -8.41
CA THR A 23 -10.92 0.01 -8.64
C THR A 23 -10.11 0.56 -9.81
N SER A 24 -10.78 1.08 -10.86
CA SER A 24 -10.13 1.73 -12.00
C SER A 24 -9.36 2.99 -11.63
N SER A 25 -9.62 3.59 -10.46
CA SER A 25 -8.93 4.78 -9.97
C SER A 25 -7.68 4.45 -9.13
N ILE A 26 -7.28 3.18 -9.04
CA ILE A 26 -6.08 2.77 -8.32
C ILE A 26 -4.93 2.64 -9.32
N GLN A 27 -3.88 3.43 -9.11
CA GLN A 27 -2.66 3.33 -9.90
C GLN A 27 -1.67 2.40 -9.20
N PHE A 28 -1.31 1.31 -9.88
CA PHE A 28 -0.26 0.40 -9.43
C PHE A 28 1.05 0.66 -10.18
N ASP A 29 2.16 0.20 -9.62
CA ASP A 29 3.47 0.32 -10.24
C ASP A 29 3.51 -0.41 -11.60
N ASN A 30 4.12 0.25 -12.58
CA ASN A 30 4.34 -0.30 -13.93
C ASN A 30 3.05 -0.64 -14.69
N VAL A 31 1.92 -0.07 -14.28
CA VAL A 31 0.65 -0.19 -14.98
C VAL A 31 0.28 1.17 -15.58
N ALA A 32 -0.13 1.17 -16.84
CA ALA A 32 -0.56 2.40 -17.51
C ALA A 32 -1.77 3.00 -16.79
N PHE A 33 -1.71 4.29 -16.52
CA PHE A 33 -2.77 5.01 -15.80
C PHE A 33 -2.87 6.43 -16.32
N ASN A 34 -4.09 6.88 -16.62
CA ASN A 34 -4.35 8.24 -17.04
C ASN A 34 -5.08 9.01 -15.93
N SER A 35 -4.33 9.82 -15.17
CA SER A 35 -4.85 10.60 -14.05
C SER A 35 -5.88 11.67 -14.48
N ASP A 36 -5.84 12.11 -15.72
CA ASP A 36 -6.75 13.14 -16.22
C ASP A 36 -8.22 12.67 -16.28
N LEU A 37 -8.44 11.37 -16.26
CA LEU A 37 -9.79 10.77 -16.28
C LEU A 37 -10.47 10.82 -14.91
N PHE A 38 -9.76 11.17 -13.84
CA PHE A 38 -10.27 11.08 -12.48
C PHE A 38 -10.21 12.42 -11.76
N SER A 39 -11.26 12.71 -10.97
CA SER A 39 -11.26 13.84 -10.03
C SER A 39 -10.45 13.53 -8.77
N GLU A 40 -10.39 12.26 -8.41
CA GLU A 40 -9.56 11.75 -7.31
C GLU A 40 -9.11 10.33 -7.66
N TYR A 41 -7.91 9.97 -7.20
CA TYR A 41 -7.38 8.62 -7.38
C TYR A 41 -6.38 8.29 -6.27
N VAL A 42 -6.02 7.03 -6.18
CA VAL A 42 -5.01 6.55 -5.24
C VAL A 42 -3.88 5.86 -5.99
N GLN A 43 -2.68 5.97 -5.45
CA GLN A 43 -1.49 5.32 -5.98
C GLN A 43 -0.94 4.38 -4.92
N PHE A 44 -0.75 3.12 -5.27
CA PHE A 44 -0.23 2.12 -4.36
C PHE A 44 1.15 1.64 -4.81
N THR A 45 2.11 1.70 -3.90
CA THR A 45 3.51 1.32 -4.14
C THR A 45 3.99 0.44 -3.00
N VAL A 46 4.73 -0.60 -3.34
CA VAL A 46 5.38 -1.49 -2.37
C VAL A 46 6.89 -1.37 -2.53
N ARG A 47 7.59 -1.16 -1.41
CA ARG A 47 9.04 -1.12 -1.38
C ARG A 47 9.55 -2.15 -0.39
N PHE A 48 10.61 -2.86 -0.78
CA PHE A 48 11.25 -3.85 0.08
C PHE A 48 12.50 -3.24 0.69
N GLY A 49 12.69 -3.51 1.98
CA GLY A 49 13.85 -3.07 2.73
C GLY A 49 14.79 -4.21 3.04
N ASP A 50 15.41 -4.17 4.21
CA ASP A 50 16.39 -5.15 4.63
C ASP A 50 15.76 -6.49 5.01
N ALA A 51 16.50 -7.55 4.76
CA ALA A 51 16.19 -8.88 5.26
C ALA A 51 17.03 -9.16 6.51
N LEU A 52 16.38 -9.58 7.59
CA LEU A 52 17.02 -9.86 8.85
C LEU A 52 17.00 -11.37 9.12
N LYS A 53 18.17 -11.95 9.40
CA LYS A 53 18.25 -13.36 9.79
C LYS A 53 17.75 -13.51 11.22
N ARG A 54 16.72 -14.33 11.41
CA ARG A 54 16.09 -14.51 12.72
C ARG A 54 16.69 -15.63 13.56
N SER A 55 17.39 -16.58 12.93
CA SER A 55 17.95 -17.73 13.61
C SER A 55 19.36 -18.00 13.13
N LEU A 56 20.25 -18.36 14.07
CA LEU A 56 21.63 -18.72 13.76
C LEU A 56 21.76 -20.08 13.12
N SER A 57 20.87 -21.01 13.45
CA SER A 57 20.94 -22.41 13.00
C SER A 57 19.96 -22.74 11.89
N ALA A 58 18.83 -22.05 11.80
CA ALA A 58 17.82 -22.24 10.76
C ALA A 58 17.91 -21.13 9.72
N LYS A 59 17.51 -21.45 8.48
CA LYS A 59 17.45 -20.44 7.40
C LYS A 59 16.12 -19.68 7.47
N CYS A 60 15.93 -18.98 8.58
CA CYS A 60 14.73 -18.18 8.82
C CYS A 60 15.09 -16.70 8.71
N TYR A 61 14.41 -16.00 7.81
CA TYR A 61 14.65 -14.59 7.54
C TYR A 61 13.36 -13.80 7.68
N ARG A 62 13.49 -12.60 8.22
CA ARG A 62 12.40 -11.61 8.23
C ARG A 62 12.70 -10.55 7.18
N GLN A 63 11.82 -10.45 6.20
CA GLN A 63 11.88 -9.39 5.20
C GLN A 63 11.04 -8.21 5.67
N LEU A 64 11.64 -7.04 5.68
CA LEU A 64 10.96 -5.79 5.98
C LEU A 64 10.54 -5.10 4.69
N GLY A 65 9.49 -4.31 4.75
CA GLY A 65 9.04 -3.52 3.62
C GLY A 65 8.16 -2.38 4.04
N LEU A 66 7.73 -1.61 3.05
CA LEU A 66 6.89 -0.43 3.23
C LEU A 66 5.82 -0.43 2.13
N ALA A 67 4.56 -0.42 2.56
CA ALA A 67 3.42 -0.24 1.66
C ALA A 67 3.00 1.22 1.72
N ILE A 68 2.95 1.89 0.57
CA ILE A 68 2.67 3.31 0.47
C ILE A 68 1.41 3.50 -0.37
N LEU A 69 0.39 4.11 0.23
CA LEU A 69 -0.82 4.48 -0.46
C LEU A 69 -0.95 6.00 -0.46
N THR A 70 -0.86 6.59 -1.65
CA THR A 70 -0.94 8.04 -1.83
C THR A 70 -2.33 8.39 -2.35
N VAL A 71 -3.04 9.21 -1.61
CA VAL A 71 -4.35 9.73 -2.00
C VAL A 71 -4.14 11.05 -2.73
N LYS A 72 -4.72 11.19 -3.92
CA LYS A 72 -4.65 12.41 -4.72
C LYS A 72 -6.03 12.93 -5.02
N THR A 73 -6.28 14.20 -4.67
CA THR A 73 -7.55 14.87 -4.90
C THR A 73 -7.33 16.21 -5.59
N ARG A 74 -8.35 16.73 -6.28
CA ARG A 74 -8.27 18.06 -6.88
C ARG A 74 -8.26 19.13 -5.77
N PRO A 75 -7.53 20.25 -5.96
CA PRO A 75 -7.37 21.28 -4.91
C PRO A 75 -8.69 21.90 -4.42
N ASN A 76 -9.70 21.96 -5.26
CA ASN A 76 -10.97 22.63 -4.97
C ASN A 76 -12.02 21.75 -4.30
N GLN A 77 -11.67 20.51 -3.90
CA GLN A 77 -12.61 19.59 -3.26
C GLN A 77 -12.58 19.67 -1.72
N GLY A 78 -11.79 20.58 -1.17
CA GLY A 78 -11.60 20.72 0.25
C GLY A 78 -10.62 19.70 0.84
N SER A 79 -10.00 20.06 1.96
CA SER A 79 -9.03 19.19 2.65
C SER A 79 -9.68 17.98 3.31
N ASP A 80 -10.98 18.06 3.63
CA ASP A 80 -11.70 17.00 4.34
C ASP A 80 -11.78 15.71 3.51
N ARG A 81 -12.00 15.81 2.19
CA ARG A 81 -12.07 14.63 1.33
C ARG A 81 -10.75 13.89 1.28
N LYS A 82 -9.65 14.61 1.14
CA LYS A 82 -8.31 14.04 1.14
C LYS A 82 -8.01 13.32 2.45
N LEU A 83 -8.29 13.96 3.57
CA LEU A 83 -8.05 13.38 4.90
C LEU A 83 -8.98 12.21 5.19
N LYS A 84 -10.21 12.25 4.71
CA LYS A 84 -11.15 11.13 4.83
C LYS A 84 -10.63 9.88 4.09
N LEU A 85 -10.13 10.05 2.87
CA LEU A 85 -9.54 8.95 2.11
C LEU A 85 -8.27 8.43 2.78
N ALA A 86 -7.43 9.32 3.30
CA ALA A 86 -6.21 8.94 4.02
C ALA A 86 -6.54 8.17 5.30
N ARG A 87 -7.57 8.58 6.04
CA ARG A 87 -8.02 7.86 7.23
C ARG A 87 -8.50 6.45 6.87
N ALA A 88 -9.28 6.32 5.82
CA ALA A 88 -9.75 5.02 5.36
C ALA A 88 -8.58 4.11 4.96
N ALA A 89 -7.56 4.65 4.31
CA ALA A 89 -6.34 3.90 3.97
C ALA A 89 -5.61 3.45 5.23
N SER A 90 -5.47 4.33 6.23
CA SER A 90 -4.81 3.99 7.49
C SER A 90 -5.56 2.89 8.23
N GLU A 91 -6.88 2.98 8.31
CA GLU A 91 -7.71 1.97 8.99
C GLU A 91 -7.64 0.62 8.27
N MET A 92 -7.60 0.62 6.93
CA MET A 92 -7.47 -0.59 6.13
C MET A 92 -6.15 -1.31 6.39
N LEU A 93 -5.06 -0.57 6.50
CA LEU A 93 -3.70 -1.13 6.63
C LEU A 93 -3.31 -1.42 8.08
N LEU A 94 -3.93 -0.75 9.07
CA LEU A 94 -3.53 -0.84 10.47
C LEU A 94 -3.60 -2.28 10.99
N ASN A 95 -2.42 -2.83 11.35
CA ASN A 95 -2.27 -4.17 11.92
C ASN A 95 -2.94 -5.29 11.10
N ALA A 96 -3.15 -5.09 9.82
CA ALA A 96 -3.76 -6.09 8.96
C ALA A 96 -2.81 -7.27 8.71
N LYS A 97 -3.39 -8.46 8.58
CA LYS A 97 -2.67 -9.65 8.12
C LYS A 97 -3.12 -9.97 6.71
N VAL A 98 -2.20 -9.87 5.77
CA VAL A 98 -2.52 -10.08 4.36
C VAL A 98 -2.20 -11.52 4.00
N LEU A 99 -3.23 -12.22 3.55
CA LEU A 99 -3.16 -13.61 3.10
C LEU A 99 -3.40 -13.65 1.60
N ALA A 100 -2.55 -14.38 0.89
CA ALA A 100 -2.77 -14.59 -0.53
C ALA A 100 -3.95 -15.52 -0.76
N ALA A 101 -4.77 -15.18 -1.76
CA ALA A 101 -5.81 -16.10 -2.21
C ALA A 101 -5.20 -17.23 -3.06
N PRO A 102 -5.70 -18.47 -2.97
CA PRO A 102 -5.26 -19.54 -3.86
C PRO A 102 -5.46 -19.12 -5.33
N PRO A 103 -4.55 -19.50 -6.28
CA PRO A 103 -3.46 -20.48 -6.11
C PRO A 103 -2.12 -19.88 -5.64
N LEU A 104 -2.06 -18.62 -5.24
CA LEU A 104 -0.80 -18.03 -4.80
C LEU A 104 -0.34 -18.65 -3.47
N ILE A 105 0.92 -19.05 -3.43
CA ILE A 105 1.57 -19.51 -2.20
C ILE A 105 2.50 -18.39 -1.75
N ALA A 106 2.02 -17.61 -0.79
CA ALA A 106 2.75 -16.48 -0.24
C ALA A 106 2.80 -16.59 1.29
N PRO A 107 3.84 -16.05 1.93
CA PRO A 107 3.86 -15.91 3.38
C PRO A 107 2.77 -14.94 3.84
N VAL A 108 2.40 -15.04 5.12
CA VAL A 108 1.51 -14.07 5.74
C VAL A 108 2.26 -12.75 5.90
N VAL A 109 1.73 -11.68 5.33
CA VAL A 109 2.30 -10.35 5.45
C VAL A 109 1.64 -9.65 6.64
N ASN A 110 2.46 -9.23 7.60
CA ASN A 110 1.99 -8.55 8.80
C ASN A 110 2.19 -7.05 8.62
N MET A 111 1.09 -6.32 8.48
CA MET A 111 1.08 -4.86 8.42
C MET A 111 1.21 -4.31 9.84
N ARG A 112 1.88 -3.16 9.96
CA ARG A 112 2.08 -2.48 11.25
C ARG A 112 1.26 -1.20 11.31
N GLU A 113 1.73 -0.22 12.09
CA GLU A 113 1.05 1.05 12.24
C GLU A 113 1.38 1.99 11.09
N PRO A 114 0.37 2.53 10.38
CA PRO A 114 0.61 3.48 9.30
C PRO A 114 0.93 4.87 9.82
N ASP A 115 1.77 5.60 9.07
CA ASP A 115 2.08 6.99 9.27
C ASP A 115 1.45 7.83 8.15
N LEU A 116 0.99 9.02 8.50
CA LEU A 116 0.40 9.97 7.55
C LEU A 116 1.37 11.11 7.26
N PHE A 117 1.59 11.37 5.98
CA PHE A 117 2.24 12.60 5.50
C PHE A 117 1.23 13.39 4.67
N ASP A 118 0.89 14.59 5.13
CA ASP A 118 -0.07 15.46 4.44
C ASP A 118 0.69 16.55 3.70
N ASP A 119 0.59 16.54 2.36
CA ASP A 119 1.20 17.56 1.51
C ASP A 119 0.10 18.44 0.93
N THR A 120 0.12 19.72 1.31
CA THR A 120 -0.86 20.71 0.86
C THR A 120 -0.50 21.37 -0.46
N ARG A 121 0.68 21.08 -1.03
CA ARG A 121 1.13 21.67 -2.29
C ARG A 121 0.38 21.06 -3.47
N ASP A 122 -0.02 21.92 -4.40
CA ASP A 122 -0.60 21.48 -5.66
C ASP A 122 0.51 20.95 -6.57
N ARG A 123 0.38 19.70 -7.00
CA ARG A 123 1.29 19.05 -7.95
C ARG A 123 0.47 18.42 -9.08
N ASP A 124 0.74 18.84 -10.30
CA ASP A 124 0.05 18.32 -11.50
C ASP A 124 -1.47 18.42 -11.41
N GLY A 125 -1.99 19.45 -10.74
CA GLY A 125 -3.41 19.65 -10.53
C GLY A 125 -4.02 18.82 -9.42
N PHE A 126 -3.20 18.21 -8.55
CA PHE A 126 -3.65 17.42 -7.40
C PHE A 126 -2.93 17.84 -6.12
N VAL A 127 -3.63 17.75 -5.01
CA VAL A 127 -3.05 17.74 -3.67
C VAL A 127 -3.02 16.31 -3.16
N MET A 128 -2.10 15.97 -2.27
CA MET A 128 -1.92 14.59 -1.85
C MET A 128 -1.77 14.42 -0.34
N ALA A 129 -2.16 13.24 0.13
CA ALA A 129 -1.82 12.72 1.45
C ALA A 129 -1.25 11.31 1.26
N GLN A 130 -0.16 11.02 1.93
CA GLN A 130 0.54 9.74 1.80
C GLN A 130 0.44 8.95 3.09
N VAL A 131 -0.04 7.71 2.99
CA VAL A 131 -0.08 6.77 4.09
C VAL A 131 1.00 5.72 3.86
N SER A 132 1.96 5.65 4.77
CA SER A 132 3.07 4.70 4.71
C SER A 132 2.91 3.69 5.83
N CYS A 133 2.80 2.41 5.49
CA CYS A 133 2.62 1.34 6.47
C CYS A 133 3.76 0.34 6.38
N PRO A 134 4.60 0.24 7.41
CA PRO A 134 5.63 -0.79 7.45
C PRO A 134 4.99 -2.17 7.51
N PHE A 135 5.63 -3.15 6.91
CA PHE A 135 5.21 -4.54 7.00
C PHE A 135 6.42 -5.45 7.12
N TYR A 136 6.17 -6.69 7.53
CA TYR A 136 7.17 -7.74 7.52
C TYR A 136 6.53 -9.08 7.21
N TYR A 137 7.34 -10.00 6.73
CA TYR A 137 6.97 -11.40 6.59
C TYR A 137 8.19 -12.27 6.83
N ASP A 138 7.93 -13.48 7.30
CA ASP A 138 8.97 -14.43 7.62
C ASP A 138 9.03 -15.54 6.57
N LEU A 139 10.24 -15.87 6.18
CA LEU A 139 10.52 -16.96 5.24
C LEU A 139 11.51 -17.92 5.85
N GLU A 140 11.28 -19.20 5.60
CA GLU A 140 12.15 -20.28 6.00
C GLU A 140 12.65 -21.00 4.73
N TYR A 141 13.96 -21.19 4.66
CA TYR A 141 14.58 -21.87 3.53
C TYR A 141 15.07 -23.26 3.90
#